data_5d3b5cec68492cdc5022137d5e8272af
#
_entry.id   5d3b5cec68492cdc5022137d5e8272af
#
_cell.length_a   1.000
_cell.length_b   1.000
_cell.length_c   1.000
_cell.angle_alpha   90.00
_cell.angle_beta   90.00
_cell.angle_gamma   90.00
#
_symmetry.space_group_name_H-M   'P 1'
#
loop_
_entity.id
_entity.type
_entity.pdbx_description
1 polymer ?
#
loop_
_entity_poly.entity_id
_entity_poly.type
_entity_poly.pdbx_seq_one_letter_code
_entity_poly.pdbx_strand_id
1 'polypeptide(L)'
;AIGEVLGLLDEYQIADNTIVVFFSDNGGSGGADNSPLKGKKGMMFEGGIRVPCLVRYPAKIKPGTVNDELLTSLELVPTFLKEAAIPLF
;
A
#
# COMPACT_ATOMS: atom_id res chain seq x y z
N ALA A 1 10.67 7.61 10.38
CA ALA A 1 11.11 7.38 8.99
C ALA A 1 10.03 7.77 7.97
N ILE A 2 8.83 7.19 8.06
CA ILE A 2 7.74 7.48 7.09
C ILE A 2 7.35 8.97 7.15
N GLY A 3 7.19 9.53 8.34
CA GLY A 3 6.86 10.93 8.51
C GLY A 3 7.89 11.88 7.89
N GLU A 4 9.16 11.53 7.96
CA GLU A 4 10.23 12.30 7.33
C GLU A 4 10.11 12.31 5.81
N VAL A 5 9.83 11.15 5.21
CA VAL A 5 9.62 11.04 3.76
C VAL A 5 8.43 11.87 3.31
N LEU A 6 7.30 11.75 4.00
CA LEU A 6 6.10 12.53 3.69
C LEU A 6 6.35 14.04 3.85
N GLY A 7 7.09 14.43 4.89
CA GLY A 7 7.48 15.82 5.12
C GLY A 7 8.34 16.39 4.00
N LEU A 8 9.26 15.60 3.46
CA LEU A 8 10.09 16.01 2.32
C LEU A 8 9.27 16.21 1.05
N LEU A 9 8.26 15.38 0.81
CA LEU A 9 7.36 15.56 -0.33
C LEU A 9 6.60 16.89 -0.23
N ASP A 10 6.18 17.25 0.96
CA ASP A 10 5.50 18.53 1.20
C ASP A 10 6.47 19.71 1.05
N GLU A 11 7.68 19.58 1.59
CA GLU A 11 8.73 20.61 1.51
C GLU A 11 9.12 20.93 0.07
N TYR A 12 9.30 19.90 -0.76
CA TYR A 12 9.64 20.07 -2.17
C TYR A 12 8.43 20.34 -3.06
N GLN A 13 7.23 20.44 -2.49
CA GLN A 13 5.99 20.75 -3.20
C GLN A 13 5.67 19.74 -4.34
N ILE A 14 5.95 18.48 -4.10
CA ILE A 14 5.68 17.39 -5.05
C ILE A 14 4.66 16.37 -4.52
N ALA A 15 4.11 16.60 -3.32
CA ALA A 15 3.18 15.66 -2.69
C ALA A 15 1.93 15.39 -3.56
N ASP A 16 1.37 16.42 -4.18
CA ASP A 16 0.15 16.28 -4.99
C ASP A 16 0.36 15.43 -6.24
N ASN A 17 1.57 15.35 -6.74
CA ASN A 17 1.92 14.57 -7.93
C ASN A 17 2.69 13.30 -7.59
N THR A 18 2.59 12.83 -6.37
CA THR A 18 3.30 11.64 -5.88
C THR A 18 2.32 10.64 -5.31
N ILE A 19 2.39 9.39 -5.78
CA ILE A 19 1.67 8.27 -5.18
C ILE A 19 2.58 7.63 -4.14
N VAL A 20 2.11 7.57 -2.90
CA VAL A 20 2.81 6.87 -1.82
C VAL A 20 2.01 5.64 -1.47
N VAL A 21 2.62 4.47 -1.56
CA VAL A 21 2.02 3.20 -1.19
C VAL A 21 2.84 2.57 -0.06
N PHE A 22 2.17 2.22 1.01
CA PHE A 22 2.76 1.52 2.14
C PHE A 22 2.01 0.22 2.37
N PHE A 23 2.69 -0.90 2.26
CA PHE A 23 2.12 -2.21 2.53
C PHE A 23 3.20 -3.21 2.94
N SER A 24 2.78 -4.34 3.49
CA SER A 24 3.70 -5.43 3.83
C SER A 24 3.76 -6.45 2.69
N ASP A 25 4.88 -7.12 2.54
CA ASP A 25 5.07 -8.17 1.54
C ASP A 25 4.37 -9.49 1.94
N ASN A 26 4.16 -9.71 3.22
CA ASN A 26 3.50 -10.90 3.77
C ASN A 26 3.00 -10.65 5.18
N GLY A 27 2.29 -11.62 5.73
CA GLY A 27 1.84 -11.59 7.11
C GLY A 27 2.98 -11.68 8.11
N GLY A 28 2.72 -11.29 9.34
CA GLY A 28 3.69 -11.28 10.41
C GLY A 28 4.19 -12.68 10.79
N SER A 29 5.42 -12.75 11.28
CA SER A 29 6.05 -13.96 11.82
C SER A 29 6.93 -13.60 13.03
N GLY A 30 7.56 -14.60 13.65
CA GLY A 30 8.54 -14.36 14.70
C GLY A 30 7.98 -13.66 15.93
N GLY A 31 6.78 -13.98 16.34
CA GLY A 31 6.14 -13.36 17.49
C GLY A 31 5.22 -12.18 17.17
N ALA A 32 5.09 -11.83 15.90
CA ALA A 32 4.11 -10.83 15.49
C ALA A 32 2.68 -11.32 15.74
N ASP A 33 1.82 -10.39 16.12
CA ASP A 33 0.41 -10.67 16.37
C ASP A 33 -0.41 -10.37 15.11
N ASN A 34 -0.91 -11.40 14.46
CA ASN A 34 -1.77 -11.28 13.27
C ASN A 34 -3.26 -11.35 13.61
N SER A 35 -3.63 -11.36 14.92
CA SER A 35 -5.02 -11.42 15.35
C SER A 35 -5.87 -10.32 14.71
N PRO A 36 -7.15 -10.60 14.40
CA PRO A 36 -7.86 -11.87 14.55
C PRO A 36 -7.65 -12.86 13.41
N LEU A 37 -6.72 -12.62 12.51
CA LEU A 37 -6.44 -13.47 11.35
C LEU A 37 -5.68 -14.72 11.75
N LYS A 38 -6.05 -15.85 11.17
CA LYS A 38 -5.40 -17.13 11.39
C LYS A 38 -4.13 -17.25 10.52
N GLY A 39 -3.07 -17.81 11.10
CA GLY A 39 -1.83 -18.12 10.38
C GLY A 39 -0.79 -16.99 10.43
N LYS A 40 0.30 -17.22 9.74
CA LYS A 40 1.48 -16.35 9.73
C LYS A 40 2.21 -16.47 8.38
N LYS A 41 3.29 -15.71 8.23
CA LYS A 41 4.17 -15.77 7.06
C LYS A 41 4.44 -17.23 6.64
N GLY A 42 4.31 -17.51 5.35
CA GLY A 42 4.50 -18.83 4.77
C GLY A 42 3.25 -19.69 4.74
N MET A 43 2.16 -19.25 5.35
CA MET A 43 0.88 -19.95 5.34
C MET A 43 -0.10 -19.29 4.39
N MET A 44 -1.02 -20.09 3.82
CA MET A 44 -2.07 -19.60 2.92
C MET A 44 -3.30 -19.08 3.66
N PHE A 45 -3.32 -19.11 4.98
CA PHE A 45 -4.34 -18.45 5.78
C PHE A 45 -4.21 -16.92 5.73
N GLU A 46 -5.29 -16.20 6.03
CA GLU A 46 -5.29 -14.73 5.95
C GLU A 46 -4.19 -14.06 6.77
N GLY A 47 -3.79 -14.62 7.91
CA GLY A 47 -2.67 -14.10 8.71
C GLY A 47 -1.34 -14.13 7.99
N GLY A 48 -1.20 -14.97 6.95
CA GLY A 48 0.01 -15.05 6.14
C GLY A 48 -0.02 -14.18 4.88
N ILE A 49 -1.20 -13.88 4.36
CA ILE A 49 -1.34 -13.23 3.04
C ILE A 49 -2.12 -11.91 3.07
N ARG A 50 -2.93 -11.67 4.09
CA ARG A 50 -3.68 -10.41 4.23
C ARG A 50 -2.85 -9.42 5.02
N VAL A 51 -2.54 -8.30 4.38
CA VAL A 51 -1.65 -7.28 4.95
C VAL A 51 -2.29 -5.90 4.88
N PRO A 52 -1.89 -4.98 5.77
CA PRO A 52 -2.30 -3.59 5.67
C PRO A 52 -1.79 -2.97 4.37
N CYS A 53 -2.60 -2.11 3.78
CA CYS A 53 -2.19 -1.29 2.64
C CYS A 53 -2.73 0.11 2.81
N LEU A 54 -1.85 1.08 2.73
CA LEU A 54 -2.18 2.50 2.81
C LEU A 54 -1.70 3.18 1.54
N VAL A 55 -2.55 4.04 0.97
CA VAL A 55 -2.21 4.78 -0.25
C VAL A 55 -2.50 6.26 -0.01
N ARG A 56 -1.53 7.09 -0.37
CA ARG A 56 -1.69 8.55 -0.38
C ARG A 56 -1.47 9.06 -1.80
N TYR A 57 -2.48 9.71 -2.35
CA TYR A 57 -2.39 10.40 -3.64
C TYR A 57 -3.35 11.58 -3.64
N PRO A 58 -2.94 12.75 -3.12
CA PRO A 58 -3.85 13.87 -2.90
C PRO A 58 -4.58 14.35 -4.15
N ALA A 59 -3.95 14.23 -5.33
CA ALA A 59 -4.55 14.65 -6.58
C ALA A 59 -5.82 13.87 -6.95
N LYS A 60 -5.94 12.59 -6.51
CA LYS A 60 -7.03 11.71 -6.94
C LYS A 60 -7.72 10.94 -5.82
N ILE A 61 -7.10 10.81 -4.67
CA ILE A 61 -7.64 10.03 -3.55
C ILE A 61 -7.95 10.98 -2.39
N LYS A 62 -9.23 11.02 -2.00
CA LYS A 62 -9.68 11.81 -0.87
C LYS A 62 -9.09 11.26 0.44
N PRO A 63 -8.47 12.09 1.29
CA PRO A 63 -7.97 11.66 2.59
C PRO A 63 -9.06 11.06 3.47
N GLY A 64 -8.68 10.06 4.28
CA GLY A 64 -9.57 9.45 5.25
C GLY A 64 -10.59 8.47 4.66
N THR A 65 -10.49 8.11 3.39
CA THR A 65 -11.37 7.12 2.78
C THR A 65 -10.86 5.70 3.00
N VAL A 66 -11.79 4.75 3.07
CA VAL A 66 -11.50 3.32 3.23
C VAL A 66 -12.16 2.56 2.09
N ASN A 67 -11.45 1.58 1.53
CA ASN A 67 -11.96 0.69 0.50
C ASN A 67 -11.68 -0.76 0.92
N ASP A 68 -12.72 -1.60 0.88
CA ASP A 68 -12.64 -3.00 1.31
C ASP A 68 -12.51 -3.98 0.13
N GLU A 69 -12.21 -3.50 -1.08
CA GLU A 69 -12.00 -4.37 -2.22
C GLU A 69 -10.78 -5.28 -2.01
N LEU A 70 -10.90 -6.50 -2.50
CA LEU A 70 -9.80 -7.46 -2.48
C LEU A 70 -8.83 -7.12 -3.60
N LEU A 71 -7.59 -6.77 -3.22
CA LEU A 71 -6.52 -6.40 -4.14
C LEU A 71 -5.27 -7.23 -3.85
N THR A 72 -4.40 -7.34 -4.84
CA THR A 72 -3.09 -7.98 -4.70
C THR A 72 -1.98 -7.06 -5.19
N SER A 73 -0.73 -7.36 -4.81
CA SER A 73 0.43 -6.60 -5.27
C SER A 73 0.61 -6.63 -6.80
N LEU A 74 0.02 -7.61 -7.47
CA LEU A 74 0.06 -7.71 -8.94
C LEU A 74 -0.63 -6.54 -9.63
N GLU A 75 -1.52 -5.84 -8.94
CA GLU A 75 -2.27 -4.71 -9.50
C GLU A 75 -1.51 -3.39 -9.43
N LEU A 76 -0.38 -3.35 -8.71
CA LEU A 76 0.38 -2.10 -8.52
C LEU A 76 1.01 -1.63 -9.82
N VAL A 77 1.72 -2.51 -10.55
CA VAL A 77 2.42 -2.11 -11.77
C VAL A 77 1.46 -1.60 -12.85
N PRO A 78 0.36 -2.31 -13.20
CA PRO A 78 -0.61 -1.77 -14.16
C PRO A 78 -1.20 -0.42 -13.72
N THR A 79 -1.49 -0.28 -12.43
CA THR A 79 -2.05 0.96 -11.88
C THR A 79 -1.06 2.12 -12.05
N PHE A 80 0.20 1.93 -11.73
CA PHE A 80 1.22 2.96 -11.87
C PHE A 80 1.46 3.34 -13.34
N LEU A 81 1.49 2.36 -14.23
CA LEU A 81 1.63 2.62 -15.66
C LEU A 81 0.45 3.45 -16.19
N LYS A 82 -0.76 3.12 -15.77
CA LYS A 82 -1.96 3.87 -16.17
C LYS A 82 -1.89 5.32 -15.66
N GLU A 83 -1.52 5.52 -14.40
CA GLU A 83 -1.43 6.86 -13.82
C GLU A 83 -0.30 7.68 -14.45
N ALA A 84 0.78 7.05 -14.87
CA ALA A 84 1.88 7.71 -15.59
C ALA A 84 1.58 7.90 -17.09
N ALA A 85 0.41 7.50 -17.56
CA ALA A 85 0.02 7.53 -18.97
C ALA A 85 0.95 6.74 -19.89
N ILE A 86 1.53 5.65 -19.37
CA ILE A 86 2.39 4.74 -20.15
C ILE A 86 1.55 3.56 -20.63
N PRO A 87 1.58 3.24 -21.94
CA PRO A 87 0.80 2.12 -22.46
C PRO A 87 1.17 0.78 -21.81
N LEU A 88 0.17 -0.04 -21.54
CA LEU A 88 0.37 -1.44 -21.17
C LEU A 88 0.72 -2.24 -22.42
N PHE A 89 1.71 -3.10 -22.29
CA PHE A 89 2.12 -3.98 -23.39
C PHE A 89 1.44 -5.34 -23.34
#